data_5555d1af91d667b80e375711baac7b53
#
_entry.id   5555d1af91d667b80e375711baac7b53
#
_cell.length_a   1.000
_cell.length_b   1.000
_cell.length_c   1.000
_cell.angle_alpha   90.00
_cell.angle_beta   90.00
_cell.angle_gamma   90.00
#
_symmetry.space_group_name_H-M   'P 1'
#
loop_
_entity.id
_entity.type
_entity.pdbx_description
1 polymer ?
#
loop_
_entity_poly.entity_id
_entity_poly.type
_entity_poly.pdbx_seq_one_letter_code
_entity_poly.pdbx_strand_id
1 'polypeptide(L)'
;LNSMYGQWGQVVAAQGMDPSSAEAQSLLASMYLAHPTKVAIKANGDKALKKPKDSGQYGLKLGWFVPELNETEFGFYYVNYHERRPLISGKASDFTAAGIGHDLAYIATNTITADNITNLKGFTEAQLEYPEDIQMYALSWNTAIGETAFAGEFTYRKDEPLQIDDVELLYAGMAEQLANPGVPDAVRQDMFAGISQVETVSPSEVAQGYILRDSAQLQFSLSHLFGPSLGADSWAVLGEVGGVHVIDMPEYDELRLNVPGTGRSGIMQGPADDYTAL
;
A
#
# COMPACT_ATOMS: atom_id res chain seq x y z
N LEU A 1 4.00 -18.50 -19.49
CA LEU A 1 5.38 -19.03 -19.41
C LEU A 1 5.44 -20.50 -19.83
N ASN A 2 4.63 -21.39 -19.28
CA ASN A 2 4.64 -22.83 -19.63
C ASN A 2 4.41 -23.06 -21.14
N SER A 3 3.46 -22.36 -21.76
CA SER A 3 3.23 -22.45 -23.21
C SER A 3 4.40 -21.88 -24.02
N MET A 4 5.00 -20.81 -23.57
CA MET A 4 6.20 -20.23 -24.16
C MET A 4 7.36 -21.23 -24.16
N TYR A 5 7.61 -21.88 -23.03
CA TYR A 5 8.65 -22.90 -22.91
C TYR A 5 8.37 -24.11 -23.81
N GLY A 6 7.10 -24.54 -23.90
CA GLY A 6 6.68 -25.60 -24.83
C GLY A 6 6.89 -25.22 -26.30
N GLN A 7 6.58 -23.99 -26.69
CA GLN A 7 6.85 -23.46 -28.05
C GLN A 7 8.34 -23.42 -28.36
N TRP A 8 9.17 -22.95 -27.42
CA TRP A 8 10.63 -22.99 -27.55
C TRP A 8 11.12 -24.41 -27.84
N GLY A 9 10.67 -25.41 -27.08
CA GLY A 9 11.05 -26.80 -27.30
C GLY A 9 10.68 -27.31 -28.67
N GLN A 10 9.49 -26.95 -29.20
CA GLN A 10 9.06 -27.29 -30.54
C GLN A 10 9.96 -26.66 -31.62
N VAL A 11 10.32 -25.37 -31.47
CA VAL A 11 11.19 -24.68 -32.42
C VAL A 11 12.58 -25.31 -32.42
N VAL A 12 13.14 -25.56 -31.24
CA VAL A 12 14.47 -26.18 -31.06
C VAL A 12 14.52 -27.56 -31.73
N ALA A 13 13.48 -28.37 -31.48
CA ALA A 13 13.37 -29.70 -32.11
C ALA A 13 13.20 -29.61 -33.63
N ALA A 14 12.36 -28.72 -34.14
CA ALA A 14 12.12 -28.52 -35.55
C ALA A 14 13.36 -28.07 -36.33
N GLN A 15 14.26 -27.31 -35.67
CA GLN A 15 15.51 -26.83 -36.25
C GLN A 15 16.69 -27.75 -35.98
N GLY A 16 16.48 -28.86 -35.27
CA GLY A 16 17.53 -29.81 -34.92
C GLY A 16 18.62 -29.26 -34.04
N MET A 17 18.31 -28.20 -33.26
CA MET A 17 19.26 -27.59 -32.33
C MET A 17 19.39 -28.43 -31.07
N ASP A 18 20.59 -28.44 -30.49
CA ASP A 18 20.77 -28.93 -29.12
C ASP A 18 20.13 -27.93 -28.14
N PRO A 19 19.20 -28.35 -27.27
CA PRO A 19 18.61 -27.48 -26.26
C PRO A 19 19.59 -26.77 -25.33
N SER A 20 20.78 -27.34 -25.15
CA SER A 20 21.88 -26.74 -24.36
C SER A 20 22.77 -25.78 -25.14
N SER A 21 22.59 -25.68 -26.47
CA SER A 21 23.38 -24.78 -27.30
C SER A 21 23.16 -23.30 -26.95
N ALA A 22 24.16 -22.47 -27.19
CA ALA A 22 24.06 -21.02 -26.96
C ALA A 22 22.93 -20.38 -27.79
N GLU A 23 22.69 -20.88 -29.02
CA GLU A 23 21.61 -20.42 -29.90
C GLU A 23 20.25 -20.74 -29.32
N ALA A 24 20.02 -21.99 -28.88
CA ALA A 24 18.76 -22.40 -28.26
C ALA A 24 18.50 -21.62 -26.96
N GLN A 25 19.51 -21.42 -26.13
CA GLN A 25 19.38 -20.67 -24.89
C GLN A 25 19.13 -19.16 -25.15
N SER A 26 19.78 -18.59 -26.18
CA SER A 26 19.52 -17.21 -26.61
C SER A 26 18.09 -17.04 -27.13
N LEU A 27 17.56 -18.01 -27.86
CA LEU A 27 16.17 -18.01 -28.30
C LEU A 27 15.20 -18.06 -27.10
N LEU A 28 15.47 -18.92 -26.12
CA LEU A 28 14.66 -18.98 -24.90
C LEU A 28 14.66 -17.66 -24.13
N ALA A 29 15.83 -17.05 -23.98
CA ALA A 29 15.97 -15.74 -23.33
C ALA A 29 15.16 -14.65 -24.08
N SER A 30 15.24 -14.62 -25.42
CA SER A 30 14.48 -13.68 -26.24
C SER A 30 12.99 -13.87 -26.08
N MET A 31 12.52 -15.11 -26.09
CA MET A 31 11.09 -15.44 -25.88
C MET A 31 10.65 -15.05 -24.46
N TYR A 32 11.49 -15.26 -23.45
CA TYR A 32 11.20 -14.87 -22.08
C TYR A 32 11.10 -13.35 -21.95
N LEU A 33 12.05 -12.60 -22.51
CA LEU A 33 12.03 -11.13 -22.49
C LEU A 33 10.81 -10.56 -23.24
N ALA A 34 10.43 -11.19 -24.36
CA ALA A 34 9.25 -10.80 -25.13
C ALA A 34 7.90 -11.18 -24.47
N HIS A 35 7.92 -12.02 -23.44
CA HIS A 35 6.71 -12.40 -22.73
C HIS A 35 6.10 -11.18 -22.02
N PRO A 36 4.85 -10.80 -22.33
CA PRO A 36 4.21 -9.64 -21.71
C PRO A 36 3.97 -9.89 -20.22
N THR A 37 3.94 -8.81 -19.46
CA THR A 37 3.46 -8.76 -18.09
C THR A 37 4.22 -9.68 -17.13
N LYS A 38 5.27 -9.15 -16.53
CA LYS A 38 6.01 -9.84 -15.46
C LYS A 38 5.68 -9.21 -14.09
N VAL A 39 4.39 -9.19 -13.79
CA VAL A 39 3.87 -8.73 -12.50
C VAL A 39 3.17 -9.89 -11.83
N ALA A 40 3.61 -10.28 -10.66
CA ALA A 40 2.97 -11.24 -9.80
C ALA A 40 2.27 -10.48 -8.66
N ILE A 41 0.97 -10.25 -8.82
CA ILE A 41 0.18 -9.54 -7.80
C ILE A 41 -0.12 -10.44 -6.59
N LYS A 42 0.00 -11.76 -6.77
CA LYS A 42 -0.35 -12.69 -5.71
C LYS A 42 0.80 -12.83 -4.72
N ALA A 43 0.52 -12.32 -3.53
CA ALA A 43 1.25 -12.67 -2.35
C ALA A 43 1.15 -14.19 -2.09
N ASN A 44 2.25 -14.92 -2.18
CA ASN A 44 2.27 -16.34 -1.95
C ASN A 44 2.40 -16.62 -0.46
N GLY A 45 1.26 -16.68 0.24
CA GLY A 45 1.19 -17.04 1.66
C GLY A 45 2.07 -16.16 2.55
N ASP A 46 2.78 -16.78 3.47
CA ASP A 46 3.60 -16.08 4.47
C ASP A 46 4.81 -15.31 3.90
N LYS A 47 5.25 -15.58 2.66
CA LYS A 47 6.44 -14.94 2.10
C LYS A 47 6.21 -13.50 1.63
N ALA A 48 4.98 -13.19 1.23
CA ALA A 48 4.62 -11.85 0.81
C ALA A 48 3.88 -11.07 1.90
N LEU A 49 3.78 -11.63 3.09
CA LEU A 49 3.14 -11.04 4.24
C LEU A 49 4.19 -10.79 5.33
N LYS A 50 4.59 -9.53 5.48
CA LYS A 50 5.42 -9.09 6.59
C LYS A 50 4.52 -8.79 7.78
N LYS A 51 4.29 -9.83 8.60
CA LYS A 51 3.49 -9.73 9.82
C LYS A 51 4.18 -8.84 10.86
N PRO A 52 3.42 -8.05 11.63
CA PRO A 52 3.99 -7.31 12.74
C PRO A 52 4.39 -8.27 13.87
N LYS A 53 5.19 -7.79 14.79
CA LYS A 53 5.53 -8.51 16.04
C LYS A 53 4.27 -8.73 16.88
N ASP A 54 4.23 -9.82 17.61
CA ASP A 54 3.15 -10.09 18.60
C ASP A 54 3.26 -9.20 19.85
N SER A 55 4.41 -8.57 20.07
CA SER A 55 4.71 -7.70 21.21
C SER A 55 4.84 -6.25 20.77
N GLY A 56 4.90 -5.33 21.73
CA GLY A 56 5.09 -3.90 21.45
C GLY A 56 3.80 -3.09 21.49
N GLN A 57 2.64 -3.73 21.61
CA GLN A 57 1.36 -3.03 21.72
C GLN A 57 0.96 -2.87 23.18
N TYR A 58 0.75 -1.63 23.60
CA TYR A 58 0.33 -1.30 24.95
C TYR A 58 -0.37 0.04 24.98
N GLY A 59 -1.13 0.28 26.04
CA GLY A 59 -1.83 1.55 26.23
C GLY A 59 -1.99 1.90 27.69
N LEU A 60 -2.14 3.19 27.93
CA LEU A 60 -2.42 3.79 29.22
C LEU A 60 -3.62 4.72 29.08
N LYS A 61 -4.56 4.64 30.03
CA LYS A 61 -5.66 5.60 30.18
C LYS A 61 -5.63 6.20 31.57
N LEU A 62 -5.77 7.52 31.65
CA LEU A 62 -6.02 8.26 32.87
C LEU A 62 -7.38 8.97 32.72
N GLY A 63 -8.30 8.72 33.63
CA GLY A 63 -9.58 9.45 33.73
C GLY A 63 -9.53 10.48 34.85
N TRP A 64 -10.07 11.67 34.60
CA TRP A 64 -10.18 12.72 35.57
C TRP A 64 -11.62 13.29 35.56
N PHE A 65 -12.33 13.13 36.66
CA PHE A 65 -13.68 13.65 36.83
C PHE A 65 -13.63 14.97 37.62
N VAL A 66 -14.26 16.01 37.11
CA VAL A 66 -14.28 17.36 37.66
C VAL A 66 -15.73 17.80 37.91
N PRO A 67 -16.26 17.57 39.12
CA PRO A 67 -17.67 17.92 39.44
C PRO A 67 -17.97 19.41 39.29
N GLU A 68 -16.98 20.27 39.64
CA GLU A 68 -17.12 21.72 39.59
C GLU A 68 -17.23 22.27 38.15
N LEU A 69 -16.89 21.48 37.18
CA LEU A 69 -16.97 21.84 35.76
C LEU A 69 -18.13 21.09 35.06
N ASN A 70 -19.34 21.27 35.56
CA ASN A 70 -20.57 20.58 35.09
C ASN A 70 -20.37 19.08 34.99
N GLU A 71 -19.80 18.47 36.01
CA GLU A 71 -19.52 17.03 36.05
C GLU A 71 -18.74 16.52 34.84
N THR A 72 -17.80 17.32 34.36
CA THR A 72 -16.98 16.96 33.18
C THR A 72 -16.03 15.82 33.50
N GLU A 73 -16.04 14.83 32.63
CA GLU A 73 -15.05 13.75 32.62
C GLU A 73 -14.03 14.01 31.52
N PHE A 74 -12.73 14.03 31.90
CA PHE A 74 -11.61 14.05 30.98
C PHE A 74 -10.96 12.66 30.88
N GLY A 75 -10.59 12.26 29.68
CA GLY A 75 -9.80 11.06 29.41
C GLY A 75 -8.49 11.41 28.71
N PHE A 76 -7.37 10.95 29.26
CA PHE A 76 -6.06 11.07 28.65
C PHE A 76 -5.60 9.67 28.24
N TYR A 77 -5.13 9.52 27.01
CA TYR A 77 -4.77 8.23 26.44
C TYR A 77 -3.39 8.29 25.81
N TYR A 78 -2.64 7.22 26.00
CA TYR A 78 -1.45 6.92 25.23
C TYR A 78 -1.54 5.47 24.76
N VAL A 79 -1.34 5.23 23.47
CA VAL A 79 -1.36 3.88 22.89
C VAL A 79 -0.21 3.75 21.91
N ASN A 80 0.57 2.68 22.06
CA ASN A 80 1.50 2.21 21.04
C ASN A 80 0.90 0.95 20.38
N TYR A 81 0.73 0.98 19.09
CA TYR A 81 0.05 -0.10 18.36
C TYR A 81 0.70 -0.36 16.99
N HIS A 82 0.37 -1.49 16.41
CA HIS A 82 0.73 -1.85 15.05
C HIS A 82 -0.47 -1.67 14.13
N GLU A 83 -0.21 -1.28 12.88
CA GLU A 83 -1.29 -1.13 11.89
C GLU A 83 -2.01 -2.47 11.68
N ARG A 84 -3.33 -2.42 11.60
CA ARG A 84 -4.19 -3.60 11.42
C ARG A 84 -4.58 -3.84 9.98
N ARG A 85 -4.47 -2.81 9.16
CA ARG A 85 -4.72 -2.88 7.72
C ARG A 85 -3.40 -3.05 7.01
N PRO A 86 -3.27 -4.04 6.11
CA PRO A 86 -2.05 -4.20 5.35
C PRO A 86 -1.87 -3.04 4.38
N LEU A 87 -0.63 -2.59 4.24
CA LEU A 87 -0.17 -1.70 3.20
C LEU A 87 0.59 -2.50 2.15
N ILE A 88 0.59 -2.01 0.91
CA ILE A 88 1.22 -2.68 -0.22
C ILE A 88 2.57 -2.04 -0.44
N SER A 89 3.63 -2.88 -0.50
CA SER A 89 4.96 -2.52 -0.99
C SER A 89 5.28 -3.30 -2.24
N GLY A 90 6.18 -2.78 -3.08
CA GLY A 90 6.56 -3.39 -4.34
C GLY A 90 7.95 -4.01 -4.28
N LYS A 91 8.09 -5.31 -4.53
CA LYS A 91 9.42 -5.90 -4.72
C LYS A 91 9.85 -5.72 -6.18
N ALA A 92 11.01 -5.11 -6.37
CA ALA A 92 11.54 -4.84 -7.70
C ALA A 92 11.92 -6.12 -8.45
N SER A 93 11.65 -6.14 -9.74
CA SER A 93 12.10 -7.20 -10.64
C SER A 93 13.62 -7.20 -10.78
N ASP A 94 14.19 -8.37 -11.02
CA ASP A 94 15.61 -8.56 -11.29
C ASP A 94 15.81 -8.94 -12.77
N PHE A 95 16.07 -7.95 -13.59
CA PHE A 95 16.35 -8.08 -15.02
C PHE A 95 17.86 -8.13 -15.35
N THR A 96 18.70 -8.33 -14.34
CA THR A 96 20.12 -8.63 -14.56
C THR A 96 20.28 -9.96 -15.30
N ALA A 97 21.43 -10.16 -15.92
CA ALA A 97 21.74 -11.44 -16.57
C ALA A 97 21.64 -12.63 -15.58
N ALA A 98 21.97 -12.41 -14.30
CA ALA A 98 21.86 -13.42 -13.25
C ALA A 98 20.38 -13.73 -12.90
N GLY A 99 19.53 -12.71 -12.79
CA GLY A 99 18.11 -12.86 -12.55
C GLY A 99 17.40 -13.59 -13.68
N ILE A 100 17.63 -13.15 -14.91
CA ILE A 100 17.09 -13.80 -16.13
C ILE A 100 17.59 -15.24 -16.22
N GLY A 101 18.89 -15.50 -16.01
CA GLY A 101 19.47 -16.85 -16.04
C GLY A 101 18.84 -17.77 -14.98
N HIS A 102 18.58 -17.26 -13.77
CA HIS A 102 17.85 -17.99 -12.75
C HIS A 102 16.46 -18.40 -13.23
N ASP A 103 15.70 -17.49 -13.83
CA ASP A 103 14.33 -17.75 -14.25
C ASP A 103 14.27 -18.75 -15.39
N LEU A 104 15.17 -18.66 -16.35
CA LEU A 104 15.26 -19.63 -17.44
C LEU A 104 15.56 -21.04 -16.91
N ALA A 105 16.51 -21.16 -15.98
CA ALA A 105 16.82 -22.44 -15.34
C ALA A 105 15.62 -22.98 -14.52
N TYR A 106 14.91 -22.09 -13.84
CA TYR A 106 13.72 -22.48 -13.08
C TYR A 106 12.59 -22.97 -13.97
N ILE A 107 12.28 -22.27 -15.07
CA ILE A 107 11.23 -22.65 -16.04
C ILE A 107 11.58 -23.96 -16.72
N ALA A 108 12.88 -24.24 -16.98
CA ALA A 108 13.32 -25.49 -17.60
C ALA A 108 13.04 -26.74 -16.74
N THR A 109 12.98 -26.57 -15.42
CA THR A 109 12.84 -27.68 -14.47
C THR A 109 11.51 -27.72 -13.72
N ASN A 110 10.68 -26.66 -13.84
CA ASN A 110 9.44 -26.54 -13.10
C ASN A 110 8.29 -26.11 -13.99
N THR A 111 7.13 -26.68 -13.79
CA THR A 111 5.89 -26.12 -14.31
C THR A 111 5.48 -24.92 -13.47
N ILE A 112 5.31 -23.77 -14.11
CA ILE A 112 4.92 -22.55 -13.42
C ILE A 112 3.45 -22.57 -13.05
N THR A 113 3.17 -22.33 -11.77
CA THR A 113 1.82 -22.28 -11.18
C THR A 113 1.66 -20.96 -10.43
N ALA A 114 0.44 -20.68 -9.96
CA ALA A 114 0.18 -19.53 -9.08
C ALA A 114 0.98 -19.60 -7.76
N ASP A 115 1.36 -20.81 -7.34
CA ASP A 115 2.04 -21.01 -6.05
C ASP A 115 3.56 -20.83 -6.14
N ASN A 116 4.14 -21.00 -7.34
CA ASN A 116 5.59 -20.92 -7.51
C ASN A 116 6.07 -19.78 -8.42
N ILE A 117 5.16 -18.99 -8.98
CA ILE A 117 5.50 -17.87 -9.87
C ILE A 117 6.37 -16.81 -9.14
N THR A 118 6.20 -16.66 -7.84
CA THR A 118 6.99 -15.75 -7.01
C THR A 118 8.45 -16.23 -6.79
N ASN A 119 8.79 -17.43 -7.25
CA ASN A 119 10.19 -17.87 -7.30
C ASN A 119 10.95 -17.28 -8.51
N LEU A 120 10.22 -16.68 -9.47
CA LEU A 120 10.83 -16.02 -10.61
C LEU A 120 11.28 -14.60 -10.23
N LYS A 121 12.54 -14.28 -10.46
CA LYS A 121 13.16 -13.01 -10.08
C LYS A 121 12.80 -11.86 -11.02
N GLY A 122 12.52 -12.14 -12.28
CA GLY A 122 12.15 -11.15 -13.28
C GLY A 122 10.72 -10.59 -13.10
N PHE A 123 9.99 -11.05 -12.08
CA PHE A 123 8.65 -10.56 -11.76
C PHE A 123 8.69 -9.51 -10.65
N THR A 124 7.95 -8.43 -10.86
CA THR A 124 7.61 -7.51 -9.78
C THR A 124 6.56 -8.15 -8.90
N GLU A 125 6.75 -8.14 -7.60
CA GLU A 125 5.85 -8.77 -6.63
C GLU A 125 5.23 -7.73 -5.70
N ALA A 126 3.95 -7.91 -5.36
CA ALA A 126 3.34 -7.16 -4.27
C ALA A 126 3.64 -7.83 -2.93
N GLN A 127 4.06 -7.04 -1.94
CA GLN A 127 4.27 -7.46 -0.57
C GLN A 127 3.32 -6.70 0.35
N LEU A 128 2.66 -7.41 1.26
CA LEU A 128 1.79 -6.81 2.28
C LEU A 128 2.59 -6.59 3.57
N GLU A 129 2.54 -5.37 4.09
CA GLU A 129 3.24 -4.99 5.31
C GLU A 129 2.27 -4.40 6.32
N TYR A 130 2.58 -4.61 7.60
CA TYR A 130 1.87 -4.01 8.71
C TYR A 130 2.87 -3.15 9.50
N PRO A 131 2.89 -1.83 9.28
CA PRO A 131 3.76 -0.92 10.03
C PRO A 131 3.57 -1.04 11.53
N GLU A 132 4.68 -0.97 12.26
CA GLU A 132 4.71 -1.15 13.70
C GLU A 132 4.93 0.19 14.43
N ASP A 133 4.64 0.17 15.74
CA ASP A 133 5.03 1.22 16.69
C ASP A 133 4.44 2.61 16.41
N ILE A 134 3.20 2.65 15.91
CA ILE A 134 2.44 3.89 15.76
C ILE A 134 2.03 4.37 17.16
N GLN A 135 2.36 5.62 17.48
CA GLN A 135 2.05 6.20 18.77
C GLN A 135 0.83 7.11 18.68
N MET A 136 -0.15 6.89 19.54
CA MET A 136 -1.35 7.72 19.62
C MET A 136 -1.45 8.36 20.99
N TYR A 137 -1.66 9.66 20.97
CA TYR A 137 -1.98 10.48 22.14
C TYR A 137 -3.38 11.05 21.95
N ALA A 138 -4.25 10.89 22.94
CA ALA A 138 -5.58 11.45 22.85
C ALA A 138 -6.05 12.09 24.14
N LEU A 139 -6.89 13.11 23.99
CA LEU A 139 -7.62 13.78 25.05
C LEU A 139 -9.10 13.73 24.68
N SER A 140 -9.93 13.23 25.56
CA SER A 140 -11.38 13.31 25.43
C SER A 140 -12.00 14.09 26.57
N TRP A 141 -13.15 14.66 26.31
CA TRP A 141 -13.98 15.28 27.35
C TRP A 141 -15.45 15.01 27.08
N ASN A 142 -16.21 14.89 28.15
CA ASN A 142 -17.65 14.73 28.11
C ASN A 142 -18.26 15.54 29.25
N THR A 143 -19.22 16.40 28.93
CA THR A 143 -19.87 17.29 29.89
C THR A 143 -21.37 17.39 29.59
N ALA A 144 -22.16 17.72 30.59
CA ALA A 144 -23.59 17.98 30.45
C ALA A 144 -23.92 19.40 30.96
N ILE A 145 -24.60 20.18 30.16
CA ILE A 145 -25.04 21.52 30.50
C ILE A 145 -26.57 21.54 30.34
N GLY A 146 -27.29 21.33 31.46
CA GLY A 146 -28.73 21.15 31.43
C GLY A 146 -29.11 19.91 30.59
N GLU A 147 -30.00 20.06 29.62
CA GLU A 147 -30.48 18.99 28.72
C GLU A 147 -29.53 18.76 27.53
N THR A 148 -28.36 19.40 27.51
CA THR A 148 -27.37 19.30 26.41
C THR A 148 -26.15 18.54 26.89
N ALA A 149 -25.85 17.41 26.22
CA ALA A 149 -24.57 16.74 26.36
C ALA A 149 -23.61 17.25 25.26
N PHE A 150 -22.39 17.56 25.65
CA PHE A 150 -21.30 17.98 24.75
C PHE A 150 -20.08 17.13 25.01
N ALA A 151 -19.58 16.49 23.98
CA ALA A 151 -18.36 15.69 24.05
C ALA A 151 -17.40 16.08 22.92
N GLY A 152 -16.14 15.81 23.13
CA GLY A 152 -15.13 16.01 22.11
C GLY A 152 -13.91 15.14 22.35
N GLU A 153 -13.13 15.02 21.31
CA GLU A 153 -11.89 14.26 21.31
C GLU A 153 -10.86 14.97 20.43
N PHE A 154 -9.65 15.06 20.95
CA PHE A 154 -8.47 15.43 20.21
C PHE A 154 -7.53 14.23 20.19
N THR A 155 -7.07 13.82 19.01
CA THR A 155 -6.13 12.72 18.83
C THR A 155 -4.95 13.19 17.99
N TYR A 156 -3.75 12.89 18.44
CA TYR A 156 -2.52 13.05 17.69
C TYR A 156 -1.89 11.68 17.49
N ARG A 157 -1.60 11.33 16.22
CA ARG A 157 -0.89 10.10 15.88
C ARG A 157 0.46 10.47 15.31
N LYS A 158 1.48 9.82 15.85
CA LYS A 158 2.84 9.92 15.37
C LYS A 158 3.16 8.68 14.54
N ASP A 159 3.85 8.89 13.42
CA ASP A 159 4.26 7.84 12.50
C ASP A 159 3.06 7.05 11.90
N GLU A 160 1.96 7.74 11.61
CA GLU A 160 0.81 7.14 10.91
C GLU A 160 1.20 6.80 9.47
N PRO A 161 1.03 5.55 9.02
CA PRO A 161 1.44 5.14 7.68
C PRO A 161 0.40 5.53 6.64
N LEU A 162 0.85 6.18 5.57
CA LEU A 162 0.05 6.56 4.42
C LEU A 162 0.50 5.78 3.19
N GLN A 163 -0.42 5.08 2.54
CA GLN A 163 -0.15 4.28 1.36
C GLN A 163 0.24 5.16 0.16
N ILE A 164 1.36 4.87 -0.46
CA ILE A 164 1.76 5.43 -1.76
C ILE A 164 0.85 4.86 -2.85
N ASP A 165 0.59 5.64 -3.89
CA ASP A 165 -0.19 5.20 -5.04
C ASP A 165 0.36 3.88 -5.61
N ASP A 166 -0.51 2.91 -5.84
CA ASP A 166 -0.14 1.55 -6.26
C ASP A 166 0.45 1.52 -7.67
N VAL A 167 0.11 2.48 -8.52
CA VAL A 167 0.69 2.62 -9.86
C VAL A 167 2.13 3.14 -9.78
N GLU A 168 2.40 4.09 -8.87
CA GLU A 168 3.75 4.56 -8.60
C GLU A 168 4.66 3.40 -8.15
N LEU A 169 4.16 2.57 -7.22
CA LEU A 169 4.88 1.38 -6.75
C LEU A 169 5.08 0.34 -7.85
N LEU A 170 4.07 0.14 -8.70
CA LEU A 170 4.17 -0.77 -9.82
C LEU A 170 5.29 -0.36 -10.77
N TYR A 171 5.36 0.92 -11.15
CA TYR A 171 6.41 1.43 -12.03
C TYR A 171 7.79 1.42 -11.38
N ALA A 172 7.90 1.73 -10.10
CA ALA A 172 9.15 1.60 -9.36
C ALA A 172 9.64 0.14 -9.36
N GLY A 173 8.76 -0.81 -9.09
CA GLY A 173 9.08 -2.24 -9.09
C GLY A 173 9.40 -2.81 -10.49
N MET A 174 8.88 -2.20 -11.54
CA MET A 174 9.09 -2.61 -12.93
C MET A 174 10.20 -1.83 -13.64
N ALA A 175 10.89 -0.91 -12.99
CA ALA A 175 11.84 0.00 -13.63
C ALA A 175 12.86 -0.71 -14.51
N GLU A 176 13.47 -1.79 -14.05
CA GLU A 176 14.43 -2.58 -14.83
C GLU A 176 13.80 -3.30 -16.01
N GLN A 177 12.56 -3.81 -15.89
CA GLN A 177 11.85 -4.42 -17.02
C GLN A 177 11.61 -3.39 -18.12
N LEU A 178 11.17 -2.20 -17.73
CA LEU A 178 10.81 -1.14 -18.66
C LEU A 178 12.04 -0.54 -19.35
N ALA A 179 13.17 -0.47 -18.66
CA ALA A 179 14.43 0.05 -19.19
C ALA A 179 15.25 -1.00 -19.97
N ASN A 180 14.91 -2.29 -19.89
CA ASN A 180 15.74 -3.35 -20.48
C ASN A 180 15.66 -3.35 -22.03
N PRO A 181 16.77 -3.14 -22.75
CA PRO A 181 16.78 -3.10 -24.22
C PRO A 181 16.48 -4.45 -24.88
N GLY A 182 16.58 -5.56 -24.14
CA GLY A 182 16.19 -6.89 -24.61
C GLY A 182 14.68 -7.12 -24.66
N VAL A 183 13.88 -6.24 -24.02
CA VAL A 183 12.42 -6.27 -24.11
C VAL A 183 12.00 -5.57 -25.41
N PRO A 184 11.20 -6.22 -26.30
CA PRO A 184 10.73 -5.58 -27.52
C PRO A 184 9.97 -4.27 -27.28
N ASP A 185 10.14 -3.28 -28.16
CA ASP A 185 9.50 -1.95 -28.03
C ASP A 185 7.97 -2.02 -27.86
N ALA A 186 7.33 -3.01 -28.46
CA ALA A 186 5.89 -3.22 -28.31
C ALA A 186 5.47 -3.61 -26.87
N VAL A 187 6.41 -4.13 -26.07
CA VAL A 187 6.21 -4.56 -24.66
C VAL A 187 6.89 -3.59 -23.71
N ARG A 188 7.98 -2.98 -24.16
CA ARG A 188 8.72 -2.00 -23.41
C ARG A 188 8.01 -0.66 -23.48
N GLN A 189 7.65 -0.17 -22.33
CA GLN A 189 6.99 1.14 -22.22
C GLN A 189 8.00 2.17 -21.71
N ASP A 190 8.98 2.49 -22.54
CA ASP A 190 10.05 3.45 -22.21
C ASP A 190 9.49 4.79 -21.68
N MET A 191 8.32 5.17 -22.20
CA MET A 191 7.64 6.39 -21.74
C MET A 191 7.28 6.34 -20.26
N PHE A 192 7.27 5.15 -19.64
CA PHE A 192 6.94 4.98 -18.23
C PHE A 192 8.15 4.64 -17.37
N ALA A 193 9.31 4.37 -17.98
CA ALA A 193 10.55 4.16 -17.23
C ALA A 193 11.01 5.48 -16.60
N GLY A 194 11.15 5.49 -15.27
CA GLY A 194 11.59 6.68 -14.54
C GLY A 194 10.52 7.74 -14.30
N ILE A 195 9.24 7.45 -14.55
CA ILE A 195 8.14 8.36 -14.21
C ILE A 195 7.62 8.16 -12.78
N SER A 196 7.95 7.06 -12.13
CA SER A 196 7.56 6.87 -10.74
C SER A 196 8.19 7.95 -9.85
N GLN A 197 7.41 8.49 -8.95
CA GLN A 197 7.87 9.39 -7.89
C GLN A 197 8.54 8.61 -6.73
N VAL A 198 8.38 7.28 -6.72
CA VAL A 198 9.09 6.41 -5.77
C VAL A 198 10.50 6.17 -6.26
N GLU A 199 11.48 6.30 -5.37
CA GLU A 199 12.86 5.99 -5.69
C GLU A 199 13.02 4.55 -6.17
N THR A 200 13.79 4.37 -7.22
CA THR A 200 14.11 3.04 -7.72
C THR A 200 15.02 2.32 -6.72
N VAL A 201 14.69 1.09 -6.43
CA VAL A 201 15.47 0.21 -5.56
C VAL A 201 16.27 -0.78 -6.40
N SER A 202 17.29 -1.40 -5.80
CA SER A 202 18.09 -2.43 -6.46
C SER A 202 17.23 -3.65 -6.84
N PRO A 203 17.69 -4.46 -7.81
CA PRO A 203 17.01 -5.69 -8.19
C PRO A 203 16.69 -6.60 -7.01
N SER A 204 15.47 -7.11 -6.96
CA SER A 204 14.91 -7.95 -5.88
C SER A 204 14.75 -7.25 -4.52
N GLU A 205 15.05 -5.97 -4.38
CA GLU A 205 14.77 -5.20 -3.18
C GLU A 205 13.31 -4.72 -3.14
N VAL A 206 12.86 -4.32 -1.96
CA VAL A 206 11.49 -3.85 -1.74
C VAL A 206 11.45 -2.33 -1.73
N ALA A 207 10.73 -1.76 -2.68
CA ALA A 207 10.31 -0.37 -2.62
C ALA A 207 9.18 -0.26 -1.58
N GLN A 208 9.44 0.51 -0.52
CA GLN A 208 8.47 0.73 0.54
C GLN A 208 7.25 1.46 -0.01
N GLY A 209 6.08 0.90 0.22
CA GLY A 209 4.82 1.39 -0.33
C GLY A 209 4.09 2.38 0.54
N TYR A 210 4.69 2.90 1.59
CA TYR A 210 4.08 3.88 2.48
C TYR A 210 5.11 4.87 3.01
N ILE A 211 4.62 6.03 3.37
CA ILE A 211 5.36 7.03 4.14
C ILE A 211 4.77 7.13 5.54
N LEU A 212 5.57 7.57 6.49
CA LEU A 212 5.13 7.85 7.84
C LEU A 212 4.91 9.36 7.99
N ARG A 213 3.73 9.75 8.48
CA ARG A 213 3.38 11.14 8.76
C ARG A 213 2.68 11.23 10.09
N ASP A 214 2.79 12.38 10.71
CA ASP A 214 2.01 12.68 11.89
C ASP A 214 0.63 13.20 11.48
N SER A 215 -0.39 12.87 12.28
CA SER A 215 -1.75 13.38 12.04
C SER A 215 -2.38 13.90 13.32
N ALA A 216 -3.24 14.88 13.16
CA ALA A 216 -4.07 15.42 14.23
C ALA A 216 -5.54 15.35 13.84
N GLN A 217 -6.37 14.86 14.75
CA GLN A 217 -7.82 14.74 14.57
C GLN A 217 -8.53 15.48 15.69
N LEU A 218 -9.55 16.22 15.35
CA LEU A 218 -10.44 16.87 16.31
C LEU A 218 -11.88 16.53 15.97
N GLN A 219 -12.65 16.12 16.96
CA GLN A 219 -14.06 15.74 16.81
C GLN A 219 -14.90 16.28 17.94
N PHE A 220 -16.10 16.73 17.62
CA PHE A 220 -17.09 17.21 18.59
C PHE A 220 -18.42 16.54 18.31
N SER A 221 -19.15 16.22 19.37
CA SER A 221 -20.53 15.80 19.31
C SER A 221 -21.39 16.59 20.31
N LEU A 222 -22.58 16.91 19.90
CA LEU A 222 -23.57 17.59 20.70
C LEU A 222 -24.89 16.83 20.62
N SER A 223 -25.51 16.58 21.76
CA SER A 223 -26.85 16.00 21.86
C SER A 223 -27.71 16.86 22.76
N HIS A 224 -28.86 17.26 22.26
CA HIS A 224 -29.84 18.03 23.08
C HIS A 224 -31.18 17.30 23.09
N LEU A 225 -31.70 17.10 24.30
CA LEU A 225 -33.00 16.50 24.49
C LEU A 225 -34.05 17.59 24.73
N PHE A 226 -35.03 17.61 23.86
CA PHE A 226 -36.18 18.52 23.99
C PHE A 226 -37.33 17.81 24.68
N GLY A 227 -38.07 18.57 25.53
CA GLY A 227 -39.31 18.15 26.13
C GLY A 227 -40.47 18.06 25.12
N PRO A 228 -41.69 17.87 25.59
CA PRO A 228 -42.87 17.77 24.74
C PRO A 228 -43.05 19.02 23.86
N SER A 229 -42.97 18.80 22.54
CA SER A 229 -43.12 19.87 21.54
C SER A 229 -43.35 19.27 20.15
N LEU A 230 -43.85 20.06 19.22
CA LEU A 230 -44.12 19.64 17.83
C LEU A 230 -45.02 18.41 17.68
N GLY A 231 -45.85 18.10 18.70
CA GLY A 231 -46.72 16.93 18.68
C GLY A 231 -46.10 15.62 19.14
N ALA A 232 -44.88 15.64 19.64
CA ALA A 232 -44.16 14.50 20.23
C ALA A 232 -44.00 14.69 21.74
N ASP A 233 -43.94 13.59 22.48
CA ASP A 233 -43.68 13.60 23.92
C ASP A 233 -42.25 14.02 24.27
N SER A 234 -41.30 13.71 23.38
CA SER A 234 -39.92 14.17 23.44
C SER A 234 -39.26 14.01 22.08
N TRP A 235 -38.20 14.78 21.82
CA TRP A 235 -37.36 14.62 20.66
C TRP A 235 -35.93 15.05 20.98
N ALA A 236 -34.98 14.58 20.19
CA ALA A 236 -33.58 14.89 20.39
C ALA A 236 -32.93 15.36 19.07
N VAL A 237 -31.97 16.27 19.18
CA VAL A 237 -31.08 16.64 18.09
C VAL A 237 -29.68 16.17 18.43
N LEU A 238 -29.06 15.44 17.50
CA LEU A 238 -27.67 15.03 17.56
C LEU A 238 -26.91 15.71 16.43
N GLY A 239 -25.80 16.35 16.75
CA GLY A 239 -24.86 16.93 15.82
C GLY A 239 -23.45 16.40 16.06
N GLU A 240 -22.74 16.13 15.00
CA GLU A 240 -21.34 15.70 15.06
C GLU A 240 -20.55 16.39 13.96
N VAL A 241 -19.33 16.83 14.30
CA VAL A 241 -18.37 17.42 13.37
C VAL A 241 -16.97 16.96 13.75
N GLY A 242 -16.17 16.60 12.75
CA GLY A 242 -14.80 16.22 12.94
C GLY A 242 -13.95 16.60 11.74
N GLY A 243 -12.65 16.67 11.96
CA GLY A 243 -11.65 16.91 10.93
C GLY A 243 -10.34 16.22 11.27
N VAL A 244 -9.64 15.83 10.23
CA VAL A 244 -8.29 15.24 10.31
C VAL A 244 -7.35 16.13 9.53
N HIS A 245 -6.18 16.39 10.07
CA HIS A 245 -5.10 17.08 9.40
C HIS A 245 -3.85 16.21 9.43
N VAL A 246 -3.28 15.93 8.28
CA VAL A 246 -1.99 15.24 8.13
C VAL A 246 -0.90 16.30 8.06
N ILE A 247 0.10 16.18 8.92
CA ILE A 247 1.21 17.12 9.02
C ILE A 247 2.23 16.76 7.94
N ASP A 248 2.74 17.76 7.23
CA ASP A 248 3.70 17.59 6.14
C ASP A 248 3.23 16.60 5.05
N MET A 249 1.96 16.69 4.70
CA MET A 249 1.40 15.94 3.58
C MET A 249 2.15 16.32 2.29
N PRO A 250 2.73 15.35 1.55
CA PRO A 250 3.41 15.68 0.30
C PRO A 250 2.43 16.22 -0.74
N GLU A 251 2.90 17.16 -1.54
CA GLU A 251 2.13 17.65 -2.68
C GLU A 251 2.01 16.57 -3.76
N TYR A 252 0.98 16.70 -4.59
CA TYR A 252 0.67 15.71 -5.62
C TYR A 252 1.82 15.48 -6.62
N ASP A 253 2.59 16.49 -6.92
CA ASP A 253 3.74 16.45 -7.81
C ASP A 253 5.02 15.94 -7.14
N GLU A 254 5.04 15.90 -5.79
CA GLU A 254 6.14 15.30 -5.02
C GLU A 254 5.95 13.80 -4.83
N LEU A 255 4.80 13.38 -4.31
CA LEU A 255 4.49 11.97 -4.09
C LEU A 255 2.97 11.74 -4.07
N ARG A 256 2.51 10.90 -4.97
CA ARG A 256 1.09 10.49 -5.02
C ARG A 256 0.79 9.45 -3.97
N LEU A 257 -0.29 9.68 -3.22
CA LEU A 257 -0.77 8.77 -2.19
C LEU A 257 -2.13 8.18 -2.60
N ASN A 258 -2.39 6.95 -2.18
CA ASN A 258 -3.73 6.37 -2.26
C ASN A 258 -4.62 6.96 -1.19
N VAL A 259 -5.53 7.83 -1.60
CA VAL A 259 -6.57 8.35 -0.69
C VAL A 259 -7.78 7.42 -0.74
N PRO A 260 -8.32 6.98 0.41
CA PRO A 260 -9.50 6.13 0.43
C PRO A 260 -10.65 6.72 -0.39
N GLY A 261 -11.17 5.95 -1.34
CA GLY A 261 -12.33 6.33 -2.15
C GLY A 261 -12.04 7.08 -3.45
N THR A 262 -10.81 7.42 -3.77
CA THR A 262 -10.50 8.15 -5.02
C THR A 262 -10.57 7.28 -6.26
N GLY A 263 -10.25 5.99 -6.15
CA GLY A 263 -10.27 5.05 -7.29
C GLY A 263 -9.47 5.49 -8.52
N ARG A 264 -8.60 6.50 -8.35
CA ARG A 264 -7.78 7.07 -9.40
C ARG A 264 -6.32 6.79 -9.12
N SER A 265 -5.68 6.18 -10.08
CA SER A 265 -4.24 5.97 -10.09
C SER A 265 -3.56 7.10 -10.82
N GLY A 266 -2.51 7.65 -10.19
CA GLY A 266 -1.92 8.93 -10.52
C GLY A 266 -1.47 9.13 -11.97
N ILE A 267 -0.41 8.50 -12.41
CA ILE A 267 0.30 8.80 -13.67
C ILE A 267 -0.59 8.69 -14.91
N MET A 268 -1.44 7.66 -14.97
CA MET A 268 -2.21 7.34 -16.18
C MET A 268 -3.47 8.19 -16.35
N GLN A 269 -3.91 8.90 -15.33
CA GLN A 269 -5.15 9.66 -15.34
C GLN A 269 -4.96 11.16 -15.19
N GLY A 270 -3.71 11.61 -15.12
CA GLY A 270 -3.38 13.01 -14.86
C GLY A 270 -3.64 13.41 -13.39
N PRO A 271 -3.33 14.66 -13.05
CA PRO A 271 -3.55 15.13 -11.70
C PRO A 271 -5.01 14.96 -11.33
N ALA A 272 -5.27 14.29 -10.22
CA ALA A 272 -6.56 14.39 -9.57
C ALA A 272 -6.63 15.83 -9.05
N ASP A 273 -7.57 16.62 -9.55
CA ASP A 273 -7.76 18.00 -9.10
C ASP A 273 -8.18 18.10 -7.64
N ASP A 274 -8.38 16.96 -6.98
CA ASP A 274 -8.86 16.87 -5.62
C ASP A 274 -8.21 15.77 -4.82
N TYR A 275 -7.06 16.08 -4.21
CA TYR A 275 -6.72 15.54 -2.89
C TYR A 275 -7.43 16.33 -1.76
N THR A 276 -8.49 17.01 -2.07
CA THR A 276 -9.36 17.54 -1.03
C THR A 276 -9.95 16.35 -0.30
N ALA A 277 -9.30 16.00 0.79
CA ALA A 277 -9.90 15.23 1.83
C ALA A 277 -11.28 15.83 2.13
N LEU A 278 -12.31 15.04 1.93
CA LEU A 278 -13.60 15.28 2.54
C LEU A 278 -13.52 14.91 4.01
#